data_21d3342bf32a501ae0fab61130ef244b
#
_entry.id   21d3342bf32a501ae0fab61130ef244b
#
_cell.length_a   1.000
_cell.length_b   1.000
_cell.length_c   1.000
_cell.angle_alpha   90.00
_cell.angle_beta   90.00
_cell.angle_gamma   90.00
#
_symmetry.space_group_name_H-M   'P 1'
#
loop_
_entity.id
_entity.type
_entity.pdbx_description
1 polymer ?
#
loop_
_entity_poly.entity_id
_entity_poly.type
_entity_poly.pdbx_seq_one_letter_code
_entity_poly.pdbx_strand_id
1 'polypeptide(L)'
;MILRMLEEERGPQSTWAVGPLYRSRFPSTSLNRWMPQISNVISNDLTPTWEVTPSVSRQMSFSFIVRDNGSGFANGIGQTSTDLMDISVEDSDPFVILTPNTDVIWNVGSTEMISWDVGQTDNTTINCQTVNIKLSTDGGMTYPILLSSNTPNDGSEAIMIPNILTTSARVMVEAADTIETALDISCSSSANLILDDFRRL
;
A
#
# COMPACT_ATOMS: atom_id res chain seq x y z
N MET A 1 -50.09 2.32 5.91
CA MET A 1 -49.14 1.24 5.61
C MET A 1 -47.87 1.91 5.08
N ILE A 2 -46.92 2.18 5.99
CA ILE A 2 -45.68 2.88 5.65
C ILE A 2 -44.71 1.80 5.20
N LEU A 3 -44.43 1.78 3.89
CA LEU A 3 -43.32 1.02 3.35
C LEU A 3 -42.03 1.69 3.84
N ARG A 4 -41.43 1.22 4.92
CA ARG A 4 -39.99 1.44 5.15
C ARG A 4 -39.28 0.65 4.06
N MET A 5 -38.84 1.36 3.03
CA MET A 5 -37.72 0.85 2.23
C MET A 5 -36.59 0.57 3.22
N LEU A 6 -36.21 -0.67 3.32
CA LEU A 6 -34.92 -1.06 3.87
C LEU A 6 -33.90 -0.41 2.94
N GLU A 7 -33.39 0.76 3.31
CA GLU A 7 -32.11 1.20 2.79
C GLU A 7 -31.13 0.11 3.22
N GLU A 8 -30.73 -0.71 2.24
CA GLU A 8 -29.53 -1.51 2.42
C GLU A 8 -28.47 -0.53 2.93
N GLU A 9 -27.90 -0.80 4.10
CA GLU A 9 -26.75 -0.05 4.60
C GLU A 9 -25.63 -0.23 3.58
N ARG A 10 -25.61 0.61 2.58
CA ARG A 10 -24.49 0.69 1.65
C ARG A 10 -23.31 1.18 2.45
N GLY A 11 -22.32 0.32 2.60
CA GLY A 11 -21.03 0.70 3.15
C GLY A 11 -20.43 1.90 2.39
N PRO A 12 -19.34 2.46 2.88
CA PRO A 12 -18.70 3.61 2.24
C PRO A 12 -18.36 3.31 0.78
N GLN A 13 -18.43 4.34 -0.06
CA GLN A 13 -18.14 4.25 -1.50
C GLN A 13 -16.88 5.05 -1.83
N SER A 14 -16.08 4.57 -2.79
CA SER A 14 -14.86 5.25 -3.23
C SER A 14 -15.10 6.68 -3.74
N THR A 15 -16.31 6.96 -4.23
CA THR A 15 -16.74 8.25 -4.78
C THR A 15 -17.24 9.23 -3.73
N TRP A 16 -17.22 8.87 -2.44
CA TRP A 16 -17.63 9.80 -1.40
C TRP A 16 -16.57 10.85 -1.14
N ALA A 17 -16.90 12.12 -1.38
CA ALA A 17 -16.02 13.25 -1.08
C ALA A 17 -15.95 13.57 0.43
N VAL A 18 -16.90 13.10 1.23
CA VAL A 18 -16.98 13.33 2.67
C VAL A 18 -17.44 12.07 3.40
N GLY A 19 -17.23 12.02 4.71
CA GLY A 19 -17.61 10.89 5.54
C GLY A 19 -16.51 9.83 5.66
N PRO A 20 -16.66 8.85 6.56
CA PRO A 20 -15.63 7.86 6.83
C PRO A 20 -15.58 6.78 5.75
N LEU A 21 -14.39 6.51 5.23
CA LEU A 21 -14.10 5.35 4.35
C LEU A 21 -13.46 4.20 5.12
N TYR A 22 -12.82 4.51 6.24
CA TYR A 22 -12.10 3.58 7.10
C TYR A 22 -12.66 3.61 8.50
N ARG A 23 -12.57 2.50 9.19
CA ARG A 23 -12.96 2.37 10.60
C ARG A 23 -11.78 1.95 11.46
N SER A 24 -11.93 2.18 12.77
CA SER A 24 -10.96 1.72 13.77
C SER A 24 -10.75 0.21 13.70
N ARG A 25 -9.54 -0.23 13.98
CA ARG A 25 -9.15 -1.63 14.12
C ARG A 25 -8.82 -1.94 15.58
N PHE A 26 -8.86 -3.22 15.91
CA PHE A 26 -8.35 -3.68 17.19
C PHE A 26 -6.87 -3.34 17.34
N PRO A 27 -6.41 -3.03 18.55
CA PRO A 27 -5.01 -2.78 18.82
C PRO A 27 -4.13 -3.96 18.38
N SER A 28 -2.95 -3.63 17.86
CA SER A 28 -1.94 -4.58 17.42
C SER A 28 -0.58 -4.11 17.91
N THR A 29 0.39 -5.00 17.96
CA THR A 29 1.79 -4.65 18.24
C THR A 29 2.53 -4.11 17.03
N SER A 30 1.92 -4.17 15.84
CA SER A 30 2.47 -3.59 14.62
C SER A 30 2.43 -2.06 14.71
N LEU A 31 3.54 -1.43 14.32
CA LEU A 31 3.67 0.03 14.28
C LEU A 31 3.12 0.64 12.98
N ASN A 32 2.75 -0.19 12.02
CA ASN A 32 2.22 0.22 10.73
C ASN A 32 0.92 -0.50 10.40
N ARG A 33 0.16 0.07 9.48
CA ARG A 33 -1.09 -0.48 8.95
C ARG A 33 -1.20 -0.23 7.46
N TRP A 34 -1.53 -1.27 6.72
CA TRP A 34 -1.94 -1.15 5.31
C TRP A 34 -3.40 -0.69 5.21
N MET A 35 -3.70 0.16 4.24
CA MET A 35 -5.03 0.72 3.97
C MET A 35 -5.34 0.66 2.46
N PRO A 36 -6.15 -0.32 2.00
CA PRO A 36 -6.76 -1.42 2.75
C PRO A 36 -5.73 -2.43 3.28
N GLN A 37 -6.20 -3.44 4.01
CA GLN A 37 -5.30 -4.50 4.51
C GLN A 37 -4.51 -5.14 3.36
N ILE A 38 -3.26 -5.52 3.63
CA ILE A 38 -2.38 -6.11 2.61
C ILE A 38 -3.01 -7.33 1.93
N SER A 39 -3.77 -8.15 2.64
CA SER A 39 -4.52 -9.28 2.07
C SER A 39 -5.55 -8.86 1.02
N ASN A 40 -6.20 -7.72 1.22
CA ASN A 40 -7.15 -7.16 0.25
C ASN A 40 -6.40 -6.60 -0.97
N VAL A 41 -5.29 -5.90 -0.75
CA VAL A 41 -4.42 -5.41 -1.84
C VAL A 41 -3.93 -6.59 -2.69
N ILE A 42 -3.47 -7.68 -2.06
CA ILE A 42 -3.01 -8.91 -2.72
C ILE A 42 -4.12 -9.53 -3.58
N SER A 43 -5.37 -9.51 -3.12
CA SER A 43 -6.52 -10.03 -3.86
C SER A 43 -7.13 -9.03 -4.84
N ASN A 44 -6.51 -7.85 -5.02
CA ASN A 44 -7.00 -6.75 -5.84
C ASN A 44 -8.38 -6.23 -5.41
N ASP A 45 -8.71 -6.35 -4.11
CA ASP A 45 -9.90 -5.75 -3.50
C ASP A 45 -9.49 -4.43 -2.83
N LEU A 46 -9.58 -3.32 -3.57
CA LEU A 46 -9.24 -1.99 -3.07
C LEU A 46 -10.40 -1.26 -2.42
N THR A 47 -11.58 -1.88 -2.39
CA THR A 47 -12.80 -1.31 -1.82
C THR A 47 -13.53 -2.24 -0.84
N PRO A 48 -12.81 -2.95 0.04
CA PRO A 48 -13.48 -3.80 1.03
C PRO A 48 -14.31 -2.94 1.97
N THR A 49 -15.37 -3.50 2.51
CA THR A 49 -16.28 -2.78 3.40
C THR A 49 -15.54 -2.14 4.58
N TRP A 50 -15.65 -0.80 4.72
CA TRP A 50 -14.98 0.00 5.76
C TRP A 50 -13.44 0.07 5.67
N GLU A 51 -12.90 -0.14 4.48
CA GLU A 51 -11.49 0.13 4.10
C GLU A 51 -11.42 0.50 2.62
N VAL A 52 -12.23 1.46 2.22
CA VAL A 52 -12.42 1.83 0.82
C VAL A 52 -11.39 2.86 0.40
N THR A 53 -10.59 2.53 -0.61
CA THR A 53 -9.67 3.49 -1.24
C THR A 53 -10.49 4.54 -2.01
N PRO A 54 -10.30 5.83 -1.72
CA PRO A 54 -11.03 6.89 -2.44
C PRO A 54 -10.60 6.98 -3.90
N SER A 55 -11.56 7.28 -4.77
CA SER A 55 -11.36 7.53 -6.20
C SER A 55 -11.66 8.99 -6.58
N VAL A 56 -11.77 9.88 -5.60
CA VAL A 56 -12.04 11.31 -5.78
C VAL A 56 -11.19 12.11 -4.81
N SER A 57 -10.87 13.33 -5.16
CA SER A 57 -10.18 14.28 -4.27
C SER A 57 -10.97 14.49 -2.99
N ARG A 58 -10.28 14.39 -1.86
CA ARG A 58 -10.87 14.59 -0.54
C ARG A 58 -9.83 14.78 0.55
N GLN A 59 -10.29 15.30 1.70
CA GLN A 59 -9.53 15.32 2.95
C GLN A 59 -9.95 14.14 3.84
N MET A 60 -8.98 13.54 4.52
CA MET A 60 -9.20 12.50 5.52
C MET A 60 -8.34 12.79 6.75
N SER A 61 -8.91 12.61 7.95
CA SER A 61 -8.18 12.72 9.21
C SER A 61 -8.13 11.36 9.88
N PHE A 62 -6.94 10.96 10.27
CA PHE A 62 -6.70 9.72 11.01
C PHE A 62 -6.19 10.02 12.42
N SER A 63 -6.56 9.18 13.37
CA SER A 63 -6.05 9.22 14.73
C SER A 63 -5.19 7.99 14.98
N PHE A 64 -3.94 8.21 15.37
CA PHE A 64 -3.04 7.18 15.84
C PHE A 64 -3.03 7.17 17.37
N ILE A 65 -3.38 6.02 17.96
CA ILE A 65 -3.51 5.88 19.41
C ILE A 65 -2.55 4.81 19.88
N VAL A 66 -1.62 5.19 20.75
CA VAL A 66 -0.71 4.27 21.44
C VAL A 66 -1.17 4.07 22.86
N ARG A 67 -1.18 2.83 23.31
CA ARG A 67 -1.53 2.45 24.69
C ARG A 67 -0.45 1.56 25.26
N ASP A 68 0.04 1.89 26.44
CA ASP A 68 0.74 0.91 27.25
C ASP A 68 -0.31 0.05 27.99
N ASN A 69 -0.06 -1.23 28.13
CA ASN A 69 -1.00 -2.13 28.80
C ASN A 69 -0.86 -2.07 30.34
N GLY A 70 -0.13 -1.09 30.88
CA GLY A 70 0.02 -0.86 32.31
C GLY A 70 0.65 -2.00 33.12
N SER A 71 1.16 -3.05 32.46
CA SER A 71 1.65 -4.25 33.12
C SER A 71 3.00 -4.09 33.85
N GLY A 72 3.61 -2.91 33.77
CA GLY A 72 4.91 -2.61 34.38
C GLY A 72 4.89 -1.61 35.56
N PHE A 73 3.75 -1.01 35.86
CA PHE A 73 3.64 0.01 36.89
C PHE A 73 2.89 -0.50 38.12
N ALA A 74 3.42 -0.16 39.29
CA ALA A 74 2.91 -0.62 40.59
C ALA A 74 1.42 -0.32 40.85
N ASN A 75 0.78 0.53 40.04
CA ASN A 75 -0.62 0.96 40.19
C ASN A 75 -1.52 0.51 39.03
N GLY A 76 -1.03 -0.25 38.04
CA GLY A 76 -1.86 -0.78 36.92
C GLY A 76 -2.56 0.29 36.07
N ILE A 77 -2.11 1.55 36.10
CA ILE A 77 -2.70 2.65 35.34
C ILE A 77 -2.03 2.67 33.98
N GLY A 78 -2.75 2.24 32.96
CA GLY A 78 -2.32 2.37 31.58
C GLY A 78 -2.32 3.83 31.11
N GLN A 79 -1.33 4.20 30.30
CA GLN A 79 -1.24 5.50 29.67
C GLN A 79 -1.67 5.39 28.19
N THR A 80 -2.20 6.49 27.66
CA THR A 80 -2.60 6.60 26.26
C THR A 80 -2.05 7.89 25.69
N SER A 81 -1.44 7.81 24.51
CA SER A 81 -1.06 8.96 23.70
C SER A 81 -1.79 8.90 22.37
N THR A 82 -2.15 10.07 21.86
CA THR A 82 -2.87 10.17 20.58
C THR A 82 -2.21 11.23 19.73
N ASP A 83 -2.04 10.92 18.46
CA ASP A 83 -1.64 11.85 17.43
C ASP A 83 -2.67 11.88 16.29
N LEU A 84 -2.77 13.02 15.59
CA LEU A 84 -3.69 13.23 14.47
C LEU A 84 -2.87 13.46 13.20
N MET A 85 -3.35 12.88 12.11
CA MET A 85 -2.76 12.99 10.79
C MET A 85 -3.85 13.33 9.78
N ASP A 86 -3.64 14.39 9.01
CA ASP A 86 -4.50 14.78 7.91
C ASP A 86 -3.87 14.37 6.58
N ILE A 87 -4.67 13.76 5.72
CA ILE A 87 -4.27 13.31 4.39
C ILE A 87 -5.14 14.00 3.35
N SER A 88 -4.50 14.61 2.35
CA SER A 88 -5.15 15.09 1.13
C SER A 88 -5.04 14.03 0.05
N VAL A 89 -6.17 13.61 -0.47
CA VAL A 89 -6.23 12.77 -1.67
C VAL A 89 -6.44 13.68 -2.86
N GLU A 90 -5.54 13.61 -3.83
CA GLU A 90 -5.62 14.36 -5.07
C GLU A 90 -6.40 13.57 -6.13
N ASP A 91 -7.07 14.29 -7.03
CA ASP A 91 -7.76 13.72 -8.19
C ASP A 91 -6.75 13.56 -9.33
N SER A 92 -5.92 12.55 -9.22
CA SER A 92 -4.90 12.18 -10.21
C SER A 92 -5.13 10.76 -10.70
N ASP A 93 -4.52 10.42 -11.83
CA ASP A 93 -4.50 9.04 -12.29
C ASP A 93 -3.77 8.15 -11.26
N PRO A 94 -4.19 6.90 -11.06
CA PRO A 94 -3.58 6.03 -10.08
C PRO A 94 -2.14 5.66 -10.48
N PHE A 95 -1.25 5.59 -9.51
CA PHE A 95 0.07 4.99 -9.66
C PHE A 95 -0.09 3.47 -9.82
N VAL A 96 0.32 2.90 -10.95
CA VAL A 96 0.07 1.50 -11.31
C VAL A 96 1.28 0.83 -11.92
N ILE A 97 1.64 -0.37 -11.46
CA ILE A 97 2.65 -1.20 -12.13
C ILE A 97 2.06 -1.76 -13.44
N LEU A 98 2.78 -1.52 -14.54
CA LEU A 98 2.41 -1.98 -15.88
C LEU A 98 3.11 -3.30 -16.23
N THR A 99 4.38 -3.45 -15.81
CA THR A 99 5.15 -4.67 -16.04
C THR A 99 6.02 -4.96 -14.82
N PRO A 100 5.97 -6.19 -14.27
CA PRO A 100 5.07 -7.29 -14.62
C PRO A 100 3.68 -7.08 -14.00
N ASN A 101 2.61 -7.34 -14.72
CA ASN A 101 1.22 -7.32 -14.24
C ASN A 101 0.48 -8.63 -14.51
N THR A 102 1.20 -9.62 -15.02
CA THR A 102 0.74 -11.00 -15.25
C THR A 102 1.78 -11.96 -14.71
N ASP A 103 1.45 -13.24 -14.67
CA ASP A 103 2.40 -14.28 -14.30
C ASP A 103 3.53 -14.35 -15.34
N VAL A 104 4.75 -14.05 -14.90
CA VAL A 104 5.96 -14.12 -15.74
C VAL A 104 7.03 -14.97 -15.06
N ILE A 105 7.90 -15.56 -15.87
CA ILE A 105 9.04 -16.33 -15.41
C ILE A 105 10.29 -15.51 -15.68
N TRP A 106 11.02 -15.18 -14.61
CA TRP A 106 12.30 -14.49 -14.72
C TRP A 106 13.44 -15.38 -14.26
N ASN A 107 14.54 -15.35 -14.98
CA ASN A 107 15.71 -16.14 -14.65
C ASN A 107 16.61 -15.38 -13.65
N VAL A 108 17.13 -16.09 -12.68
CA VAL A 108 18.15 -15.56 -11.77
C VAL A 108 19.32 -15.00 -12.58
N GLY A 109 19.74 -13.77 -12.27
CA GLY A 109 20.83 -13.07 -12.96
C GLY A 109 20.48 -12.44 -14.30
N SER A 110 19.23 -12.61 -14.80
CA SER A 110 18.77 -11.82 -15.95
C SER A 110 18.52 -10.36 -15.54
N THR A 111 18.51 -9.48 -16.53
CA THR A 111 18.06 -8.10 -16.37
C THR A 111 16.67 -7.98 -16.95
N GLU A 112 15.73 -7.58 -16.11
CA GLU A 112 14.32 -7.45 -16.49
C GLU A 112 13.85 -6.02 -16.28
N MET A 113 12.87 -5.59 -17.10
CA MET A 113 12.32 -4.26 -17.01
C MET A 113 11.08 -4.26 -16.12
N ILE A 114 11.07 -3.43 -15.10
CA ILE A 114 9.87 -3.07 -14.34
C ILE A 114 9.40 -1.72 -14.87
N SER A 115 8.11 -1.60 -15.17
CA SER A 115 7.52 -0.34 -15.62
C SER A 115 6.23 -0.04 -14.85
N TRP A 116 5.96 1.24 -14.67
CA TRP A 116 4.78 1.74 -13.97
C TRP A 116 4.24 3.00 -14.62
N ASP A 117 2.97 3.26 -14.40
CA ASP A 117 2.37 4.55 -14.69
C ASP A 117 2.60 5.45 -13.47
N VAL A 118 3.22 6.58 -13.67
CA VAL A 118 3.54 7.55 -12.63
C VAL A 118 2.28 8.19 -12.03
N GLY A 119 1.16 8.18 -12.77
CA GLY A 119 -0.13 8.70 -12.30
C GLY A 119 -0.08 10.15 -11.84
N GLN A 120 0.80 10.99 -12.42
CA GLN A 120 1.05 12.38 -12.01
C GLN A 120 1.58 12.54 -10.58
N THR A 121 2.10 11.48 -9.96
CA THR A 121 2.64 11.55 -8.59
C THR A 121 3.93 12.38 -8.51
N ASP A 122 4.59 12.63 -9.63
CA ASP A 122 5.76 13.48 -9.79
C ASP A 122 5.45 14.99 -9.87
N ASN A 123 4.17 15.37 -9.85
CA ASN A 123 3.73 16.76 -9.88
C ASN A 123 4.19 17.55 -8.64
N THR A 124 4.02 18.87 -8.65
CA THR A 124 4.48 19.74 -7.56
C THR A 124 3.69 19.60 -6.26
N THR A 125 2.50 19.00 -6.28
CA THR A 125 1.65 18.80 -5.10
C THR A 125 2.03 17.54 -4.36
N ILE A 126 2.14 16.41 -5.07
CA ILE A 126 2.51 15.10 -4.52
C ILE A 126 4.02 14.99 -4.40
N ASN A 127 4.76 15.46 -5.40
CA ASN A 127 6.23 15.59 -5.44
C ASN A 127 6.99 14.28 -5.18
N CYS A 128 6.46 13.13 -5.63
CA CYS A 128 7.16 11.86 -5.56
C CYS A 128 8.17 11.76 -6.70
N GLN A 129 9.42 12.18 -6.46
CA GLN A 129 10.46 12.24 -7.49
C GLN A 129 11.28 10.96 -7.58
N THR A 130 11.32 10.17 -6.53
CA THR A 130 12.09 8.92 -6.46
C THR A 130 11.28 7.80 -5.83
N VAL A 131 11.56 6.58 -6.26
CA VAL A 131 10.90 5.36 -5.79
C VAL A 131 11.90 4.29 -5.38
N ASN A 132 11.48 3.41 -4.50
CA ASN A 132 12.16 2.16 -4.17
C ASN A 132 11.40 1.00 -4.80
N ILE A 133 12.13 0.04 -5.34
CA ILE A 133 11.57 -1.18 -5.91
C ILE A 133 11.93 -2.34 -4.98
N LYS A 134 10.92 -3.02 -4.48
CA LYS A 134 11.05 -4.10 -3.51
C LYS A 134 10.46 -5.40 -4.04
N LEU A 135 11.00 -6.51 -3.54
CA LEU A 135 10.57 -7.86 -3.88
C LEU A 135 10.04 -8.57 -2.64
N SER A 136 8.90 -9.19 -2.80
CA SER A 136 8.31 -10.18 -1.91
C SER A 136 8.59 -11.59 -2.43
N THR A 137 8.72 -12.55 -1.51
CA THR A 137 8.81 -13.98 -1.82
C THR A 137 7.71 -14.79 -1.13
N ASP A 138 6.81 -14.12 -0.43
CA ASP A 138 5.74 -14.69 0.37
C ASP A 138 4.33 -14.34 -0.15
N GLY A 139 4.23 -14.06 -1.46
CA GLY A 139 2.97 -13.73 -2.11
C GLY A 139 2.51 -12.29 -1.87
N GLY A 140 3.41 -11.40 -1.43
CA GLY A 140 3.10 -9.99 -1.20
C GLY A 140 2.72 -9.65 0.24
N MET A 141 2.89 -10.57 1.18
CA MET A 141 2.62 -10.30 2.60
C MET A 141 3.69 -9.39 3.21
N THR A 142 4.95 -9.58 2.79
CA THR A 142 6.07 -8.72 3.17
C THR A 142 6.99 -8.44 1.97
N TYR A 143 7.74 -7.33 2.02
CA TYR A 143 8.65 -6.90 0.96
C TYR A 143 10.05 -6.60 1.52
N PRO A 144 10.77 -7.61 2.01
CA PRO A 144 12.04 -7.42 2.70
C PRO A 144 13.24 -7.18 1.78
N ILE A 145 13.11 -7.44 0.47
CA ILE A 145 14.23 -7.43 -0.47
C ILE A 145 14.16 -6.15 -1.30
N LEU A 146 15.18 -5.31 -1.17
CA LEU A 146 15.31 -4.10 -1.97
C LEU A 146 15.99 -4.45 -3.29
N LEU A 147 15.33 -4.21 -4.42
CA LEU A 147 15.86 -4.43 -5.78
C LEU A 147 16.56 -3.18 -6.31
N SER A 148 15.94 -2.02 -6.14
CA SER A 148 16.53 -0.71 -6.46
C SER A 148 16.09 0.33 -5.44
N SER A 149 16.94 1.28 -5.13
CA SER A 149 16.67 2.37 -4.19
C SER A 149 16.86 3.73 -4.83
N ASN A 150 15.98 4.68 -4.50
CA ASN A 150 16.05 6.06 -5.00
C ASN A 150 16.13 6.14 -6.52
N THR A 151 15.45 5.25 -7.22
CA THR A 151 15.29 5.27 -8.67
C THR A 151 14.42 6.46 -9.07
N PRO A 152 14.70 7.19 -10.16
CA PRO A 152 13.82 8.22 -10.66
C PRO A 152 12.39 7.71 -10.87
N ASN A 153 11.39 8.50 -10.52
CA ASN A 153 9.99 8.18 -10.78
C ASN A 153 9.61 8.53 -12.23
N ASP A 154 10.29 7.92 -13.20
CA ASP A 154 10.16 8.18 -14.63
C ASP A 154 9.41 7.08 -15.41
N GLY A 155 8.85 6.10 -14.67
CA GLY A 155 7.98 5.05 -15.21
C GLY A 155 8.68 3.74 -15.55
N SER A 156 10.02 3.61 -15.39
CA SER A 156 10.68 2.33 -15.66
C SER A 156 12.06 2.19 -15.01
N GLU A 157 12.44 0.95 -14.71
CA GLU A 157 13.78 0.62 -14.20
C GLU A 157 14.19 -0.79 -14.61
N ALA A 158 15.46 -0.95 -15.02
CA ALA A 158 16.06 -2.23 -15.33
C ALA A 158 16.65 -2.88 -14.08
N ILE A 159 16.13 -4.02 -13.68
CA ILE A 159 16.49 -4.71 -12.44
C ILE A 159 17.22 -6.00 -12.77
N MET A 160 18.38 -6.20 -12.13
CA MET A 160 19.03 -7.51 -12.13
C MET A 160 18.35 -8.43 -11.11
N ILE A 161 17.86 -9.57 -11.58
CA ILE A 161 17.10 -10.53 -10.76
C ILE A 161 18.05 -11.21 -9.76
N PRO A 162 17.78 -11.10 -8.46
CA PRO A 162 18.63 -11.69 -7.43
C PRO A 162 18.60 -13.21 -7.46
N ASN A 163 19.62 -13.86 -6.86
CA ASN A 163 19.68 -15.32 -6.74
C ASN A 163 18.73 -15.82 -5.65
N ILE A 164 17.43 -15.71 -5.90
CA ILE A 164 16.35 -16.11 -5.01
C ILE A 164 15.35 -16.91 -5.84
N LEU A 165 15.05 -18.13 -5.40
CA LEU A 165 14.08 -19.00 -6.05
C LEU A 165 12.76 -18.91 -5.32
N THR A 166 11.70 -18.60 -6.03
CA THR A 166 10.35 -18.53 -5.47
C THR A 166 9.30 -18.66 -6.56
N THR A 167 8.15 -19.22 -6.20
CA THR A 167 6.96 -19.36 -7.06
C THR A 167 5.86 -18.37 -6.68
N SER A 168 6.13 -17.49 -5.71
CA SER A 168 5.16 -16.54 -5.17
C SER A 168 5.76 -15.14 -5.01
N ALA A 169 6.62 -14.75 -5.97
CA ALA A 169 7.19 -13.42 -5.96
C ALA A 169 6.16 -12.35 -6.30
N ARG A 170 6.35 -11.17 -5.70
CA ARG A 170 5.66 -9.94 -6.09
C ARG A 170 6.60 -8.75 -6.01
N VAL A 171 6.42 -7.81 -6.91
CA VAL A 171 7.14 -6.54 -6.91
C VAL A 171 6.25 -5.45 -6.32
N MET A 172 6.85 -4.55 -5.56
CA MET A 172 6.23 -3.31 -5.10
C MET A 172 7.13 -2.15 -5.51
N VAL A 173 6.53 -1.09 -6.00
CA VAL A 173 7.15 0.21 -6.18
C VAL A 173 6.54 1.15 -5.16
N GLU A 174 7.35 1.80 -4.35
CA GLU A 174 6.91 2.72 -3.30
C GLU A 174 7.74 4.01 -3.33
N ALA A 175 7.22 5.12 -2.82
CA ALA A 175 7.97 6.35 -2.66
C ALA A 175 9.25 6.11 -1.86
N ALA A 176 10.37 6.65 -2.33
CA ALA A 176 11.66 6.51 -1.66
C ALA A 176 11.85 7.52 -0.53
N ASP A 177 11.28 8.70 -0.69
CA ASP A 177 11.36 9.76 0.30
C ASP A 177 10.36 9.47 1.42
N THR A 178 10.88 9.09 2.58
CA THR A 178 10.12 9.16 3.82
C THR A 178 10.00 10.64 4.17
N ILE A 179 8.84 11.21 3.91
CA ILE A 179 8.54 12.55 4.38
C ILE A 179 8.53 12.50 5.90
N GLU A 180 9.45 13.20 6.54
CA GLU A 180 9.54 13.30 8.00
C GLU A 180 8.27 13.91 8.65
N THR A 181 7.30 14.36 7.86
CA THR A 181 6.10 15.08 8.33
C THR A 181 4.78 14.68 7.68
N ALA A 182 4.78 13.81 6.68
CA ALA A 182 3.53 13.32 6.09
C ALA A 182 3.70 11.87 5.63
N LEU A 183 2.76 11.03 6.03
CA LEU A 183 2.64 9.67 5.53
C LEU A 183 2.23 9.76 4.05
N ASP A 184 3.19 9.72 3.14
CA ASP A 184 2.90 9.69 1.72
C ASP A 184 2.49 8.28 1.31
N ILE A 185 1.17 8.05 1.29
CA ILE A 185 0.55 6.81 0.81
C ILE A 185 0.36 6.87 -0.72
N SER A 186 0.64 8.03 -1.32
CA SER A 186 0.22 8.36 -2.67
C SER A 186 1.02 7.67 -3.77
N CYS A 187 2.18 7.13 -3.46
CA CYS A 187 3.11 6.57 -4.43
C CYS A 187 3.50 5.13 -4.09
N SER A 188 2.52 4.25 -3.89
CA SER A 188 2.81 2.82 -3.73
C SER A 188 1.82 1.97 -4.52
N SER A 189 2.33 1.06 -5.30
CA SER A 189 1.57 0.04 -6.01
C SER A 189 2.26 -1.31 -5.89
N SER A 190 1.49 -2.37 -5.79
CA SER A 190 2.01 -3.73 -5.83
C SER A 190 1.39 -4.51 -6.97
N ALA A 191 2.21 -5.17 -7.76
CA ALA A 191 1.77 -6.06 -8.81
C ALA A 191 2.09 -7.51 -8.47
N ASN A 192 1.24 -8.39 -8.98
CA ASN A 192 1.46 -9.83 -8.90
C ASN A 192 2.59 -10.23 -9.85
N LEU A 193 3.58 -10.89 -9.31
CA LEU A 193 4.66 -11.49 -10.08
C LEU A 193 4.86 -12.92 -9.58
N ILE A 194 4.83 -13.89 -10.50
CA ILE A 194 5.28 -15.24 -10.22
C ILE A 194 6.69 -15.36 -10.78
N LEU A 195 7.66 -15.54 -9.89
CA LEU A 195 8.99 -15.97 -10.28
C LEU A 195 9.00 -17.50 -10.19
N ASP A 196 8.94 -18.16 -11.34
CA ASP A 196 9.01 -19.60 -11.43
C ASP A 196 10.43 -20.00 -11.87
N ASP A 197 11.04 -20.94 -11.15
CA ASP A 197 12.31 -21.54 -11.57
C ASP A 197 12.01 -22.84 -12.29
N PHE A 198 12.04 -22.82 -13.60
CA PHE A 198 12.07 -24.03 -14.39
C PHE A 198 13.50 -24.53 -14.52
N ARG A 199 13.97 -25.25 -13.49
CA ARG A 199 14.97 -26.28 -13.68
C ARG A 199 14.31 -27.63 -13.68
N ARG A 200 13.95 -28.10 -14.86
CA ARG A 200 13.88 -29.54 -15.13
C ARG A 200 15.01 -29.89 -16.05
N LEU A 201 15.98 -30.59 -15.50
CA LEU A 201 16.66 -31.68 -16.18
C LEU A 201 15.87 -32.95 -15.96
#